data_1c0e8fca6d90258906230504dabd2a0f
#
_entry.id   1c0e8fca6d90258906230504dabd2a0f
#
_cell.length_a   1.000
_cell.length_b   1.000
_cell.length_c   1.000
_cell.angle_alpha   90.00
_cell.angle_beta   90.00
_cell.angle_gamma   90.00
#
_symmetry.space_group_name_H-M   'P 1'
#
loop_
_entity.id
_entity.type
_entity.pdbx_description
1 polymer ?
#
loop_
_entity_poly.entity_id
_entity_poly.type
_entity_poly.pdbx_seq_one_letter_code
_entity_poly.pdbx_strand_id
1 'polypeptide(L)'
;MTRQGLDVVIVDREHPGHGSTAASTSMLLWEIDRPLVELAAIYGFERAVCAYRASLAAVTGLLSLVRSTNVSSEIRAKRSLYLATGSSTAELRDEHRLRSRAGLPGDFLDHGQLLEIFGMARAAAIVSSGAADADPLQLAHSLLRLAVARGARSFDAEAIAFDPAGAAVTVGFDNDREIAARAVVLATGYAMPDIVHSRVQAVSSSWAIATAPQPRFRNRWRR
;
A
#
# COMPACT_ATOMS: atom_id res chain seq x y z
N MET A 1 -15.77 0.74 -8.17
CA MET A 1 -17.09 0.12 -8.01
C MET A 1 -18.19 1.15 -8.28
N THR A 2 -18.46 2.14 -7.44
CA THR A 2 -19.53 3.15 -7.68
C THR A 2 -19.35 3.91 -9.02
N ARG A 3 -18.11 4.21 -9.47
CA ARG A 3 -17.84 4.78 -10.81
C ARG A 3 -18.30 3.89 -11.99
N GLN A 4 -18.49 2.61 -11.73
CA GLN A 4 -18.94 1.62 -12.73
C GLN A 4 -20.43 1.32 -12.61
N GLY A 5 -21.17 2.10 -11.83
CA GLY A 5 -22.61 1.93 -11.61
C GLY A 5 -22.98 0.72 -10.74
N LEU A 6 -22.04 0.15 -9.99
CA LEU A 6 -22.35 -0.93 -9.06
C LEU A 6 -23.01 -0.37 -7.81
N ASP A 7 -24.06 -1.07 -7.32
CA ASP A 7 -24.60 -0.85 -5.98
C ASP A 7 -23.61 -1.38 -4.95
N VAL A 8 -23.13 -0.50 -4.06
CA VAL A 8 -22.04 -0.78 -3.12
C VAL A 8 -22.51 -0.53 -1.70
N VAL A 9 -22.34 -1.54 -0.86
CA VAL A 9 -22.51 -1.43 0.59
C VAL A 9 -21.12 -1.55 1.24
N ILE A 10 -20.82 -0.64 2.15
CA ILE A 10 -19.59 -0.62 2.95
C ILE A 10 -20.02 -0.86 4.39
N VAL A 11 -19.44 -1.86 5.03
CA VAL A 11 -19.72 -2.20 6.42
C VAL A 11 -18.43 -2.20 7.20
N ASP A 12 -18.42 -1.53 8.33
CA ASP A 12 -17.31 -1.52 9.28
C ASP A 12 -17.90 -1.63 10.69
N ARG A 13 -17.27 -2.40 11.56
CA ARG A 13 -17.70 -2.54 12.97
C ARG A 13 -17.34 -1.32 13.82
N GLU A 14 -16.42 -0.50 13.34
CA GLU A 14 -15.96 0.72 13.99
C GLU A 14 -16.07 1.91 13.01
N HIS A 15 -15.65 3.08 13.44
CA HIS A 15 -15.54 4.21 12.52
C HIS A 15 -14.44 3.95 11.48
N PRO A 16 -14.75 4.05 10.18
CA PRO A 16 -13.79 3.80 9.13
C PRO A 16 -12.49 4.57 9.32
N GLY A 17 -11.37 3.83 9.27
CA GLY A 17 -10.04 4.39 9.43
C GLY A 17 -9.49 4.40 10.86
N HIS A 18 -10.28 4.09 11.89
CA HIS A 18 -9.82 4.09 13.29
C HIS A 18 -8.94 2.91 13.67
N GLY A 19 -8.84 1.88 12.85
CA GLY A 19 -7.92 0.75 13.05
C GLY A 19 -6.48 1.10 12.71
N SER A 20 -5.78 0.17 12.07
CA SER A 20 -4.39 0.32 11.63
C SER A 20 -4.15 1.46 10.63
N THR A 21 -5.20 1.92 9.94
CA THR A 21 -5.12 3.05 9.02
C THR A 21 -4.67 4.33 9.73
N ALA A 22 -5.26 4.66 10.88
CA ALA A 22 -4.89 5.84 11.66
C ALA A 22 -3.45 5.78 12.21
N ALA A 23 -2.93 4.57 12.42
CA ALA A 23 -1.56 4.35 12.91
C ALA A 23 -0.53 4.15 11.78
N SER A 24 -0.95 4.19 10.52
CA SER A 24 -0.07 3.97 9.38
C SER A 24 0.85 5.16 9.13
N THR A 25 2.11 4.90 8.80
CA THR A 25 3.04 5.92 8.27
C THR A 25 2.67 6.38 6.87
N SER A 26 1.78 5.65 6.21
CA SER A 26 1.26 5.92 4.85
C SER A 26 2.32 6.23 3.80
N MET A 27 3.44 5.55 3.90
CA MET A 27 4.41 5.51 2.81
C MET A 27 3.86 4.58 1.72
N LEU A 28 3.46 5.16 0.60
CA LEU A 28 2.93 4.44 -0.55
C LEU A 28 4.10 4.03 -1.44
N LEU A 29 4.71 2.91 -1.10
CA LEU A 29 5.84 2.34 -1.83
C LEU A 29 5.32 1.31 -2.84
N TRP A 30 5.97 1.26 -4.01
CA TRP A 30 5.73 0.21 -4.98
C TRP A 30 6.74 -0.93 -4.83
N GLU A 31 7.86 -0.67 -4.19
CA GLU A 31 8.82 -1.72 -3.81
C GLU A 31 8.16 -2.64 -2.79
N ILE A 32 8.17 -3.92 -3.11
CA ILE A 32 7.67 -4.97 -2.24
C ILE A 32 8.73 -5.25 -1.16
N ASP A 33 8.33 -5.64 0.04
CA ASP A 33 9.24 -5.89 1.18
C ASP A 33 10.31 -6.95 0.89
N ARG A 34 10.12 -7.75 -0.16
CA ARG A 34 11.07 -8.74 -0.62
C ARG A 34 11.71 -8.29 -1.94
N PRO A 35 13.07 -8.26 -2.04
CA PRO A 35 13.76 -7.85 -3.25
C PRO A 35 13.34 -8.65 -4.49
N LEU A 36 13.42 -8.01 -5.66
CA LEU A 36 13.08 -8.66 -6.93
C LEU A 36 13.98 -9.88 -7.21
N VAL A 37 15.24 -9.82 -6.81
CA VAL A 37 16.19 -10.95 -6.92
C VAL A 37 15.66 -12.16 -6.15
N GLU A 38 15.22 -11.98 -4.91
CA GLU A 38 14.68 -13.07 -4.10
C GLU A 38 13.36 -13.62 -4.66
N LEU A 39 12.45 -12.74 -5.06
CA LEU A 39 11.18 -13.17 -5.66
C LEU A 39 11.42 -13.91 -6.97
N ALA A 40 12.37 -13.47 -7.77
CA ALA A 40 12.73 -14.16 -9.02
C ALA A 40 13.34 -15.54 -8.77
N ALA A 41 14.10 -15.70 -7.70
CA ALA A 41 14.65 -17.01 -7.30
C ALA A 41 13.54 -18.01 -6.88
N ILE A 42 12.47 -17.52 -6.23
CA ILE A 42 11.36 -18.34 -5.74
C ILE A 42 10.34 -18.66 -6.85
N TYR A 43 9.92 -17.66 -7.63
CA TYR A 43 8.77 -17.75 -8.54
C TYR A 43 9.14 -17.66 -10.02
N GLY A 44 10.41 -17.41 -10.34
CA GLY A 44 10.88 -17.09 -11.69
C GLY A 44 10.74 -15.60 -12.02
N PHE A 45 11.61 -15.13 -12.93
CA PHE A 45 11.74 -13.69 -13.27
C PHE A 45 10.43 -13.06 -13.71
N GLU A 46 9.71 -13.68 -14.65
CA GLU A 46 8.50 -13.09 -15.24
C GLU A 46 7.38 -12.88 -14.21
N ARG A 47 7.18 -13.83 -13.29
CA ARG A 47 6.17 -13.71 -12.22
C ARG A 47 6.56 -12.64 -11.19
N ALA A 48 7.82 -12.58 -10.82
CA ALA A 48 8.33 -11.57 -9.90
C ALA A 48 8.20 -10.17 -10.51
N VAL A 49 8.54 -9.99 -11.79
CA VAL A 49 8.37 -8.72 -12.52
C VAL A 49 6.90 -8.35 -12.63
N CYS A 50 6.01 -9.30 -12.87
CA CYS A 50 4.57 -9.04 -12.90
C CYS A 50 4.07 -8.46 -11.56
N ALA A 51 4.48 -9.04 -10.43
CA ALA A 51 4.13 -8.54 -9.10
C ALA A 51 4.63 -7.10 -8.86
N TYR A 52 5.90 -6.83 -9.19
CA TYR A 52 6.48 -5.49 -9.05
C TYR A 52 5.80 -4.45 -9.94
N ARG A 53 5.51 -4.79 -11.20
CA ARG A 53 4.79 -3.90 -12.12
C ARG A 53 3.36 -3.66 -11.66
N ALA A 54 2.67 -4.66 -11.11
CA ALA A 54 1.34 -4.51 -10.55
C ALA A 54 1.35 -3.55 -9.34
N SER A 55 2.35 -3.66 -8.46
CA SER A 55 2.53 -2.75 -7.33
C SER A 55 2.77 -1.31 -7.79
N LEU A 56 3.68 -1.09 -8.75
CA LEU A 56 3.93 0.24 -9.33
C LEU A 56 2.68 0.82 -10.00
N ALA A 57 1.94 -0.01 -10.74
CA ALA A 57 0.68 0.38 -11.36
C ALA A 57 -0.39 0.74 -10.32
N ALA A 58 -0.43 0.06 -9.17
CA ALA A 58 -1.37 0.34 -8.09
C ALA A 58 -1.11 1.71 -7.46
N VAL A 59 0.15 2.05 -7.14
CA VAL A 59 0.49 3.39 -6.62
C VAL A 59 0.18 4.47 -7.64
N THR A 60 0.57 4.27 -8.90
CA THR A 60 0.28 5.21 -10.00
C THR A 60 -1.23 5.39 -10.20
N GLY A 61 -1.99 4.31 -10.14
CA GLY A 61 -3.46 4.31 -10.24
C GLY A 61 -4.12 5.07 -9.08
N LEU A 62 -3.63 4.90 -7.86
CA LEU A 62 -4.12 5.64 -6.69
C LEU A 62 -3.86 7.14 -6.83
N LEU A 63 -2.64 7.52 -7.24
CA LEU A 63 -2.30 8.93 -7.49
C LEU A 63 -3.20 9.55 -8.58
N SER A 64 -3.46 8.81 -9.65
CA SER A 64 -4.34 9.23 -10.73
C SER A 64 -5.79 9.36 -10.26
N LEU A 65 -6.28 8.41 -9.44
CA LEU A 65 -7.61 8.45 -8.86
C LEU A 65 -7.80 9.70 -7.99
N VAL A 66 -6.87 9.98 -7.09
CA VAL A 66 -6.92 11.15 -6.21
C VAL A 66 -6.95 12.44 -7.02
N ARG A 67 -6.07 12.59 -8.00
CA ARG A 67 -6.06 13.77 -8.89
C ARG A 67 -7.37 13.93 -9.67
N SER A 68 -7.89 12.86 -10.24
CA SER A 68 -9.12 12.89 -11.06
C SER A 68 -10.39 13.14 -10.26
N THR A 69 -10.37 12.91 -8.96
CA THR A 69 -11.53 13.05 -8.08
C THR A 69 -11.45 14.26 -7.18
N ASN A 70 -10.31 14.96 -7.19
CA ASN A 70 -10.03 16.14 -6.36
C ASN A 70 -10.34 15.92 -4.86
N VAL A 71 -10.11 14.69 -4.37
CA VAL A 71 -10.26 14.39 -2.94
C VAL A 71 -9.10 14.96 -2.13
N SER A 72 -9.39 15.50 -0.96
CA SER A 72 -8.37 15.96 -0.02
C SER A 72 -7.64 14.76 0.59
N SER A 73 -6.34 14.70 0.47
CA SER A 73 -5.54 13.53 0.90
C SER A 73 -4.10 13.87 1.29
N GLU A 74 -3.70 15.12 1.12
CA GLU A 74 -2.30 15.56 1.28
C GLU A 74 -1.27 14.64 0.58
N ILE A 75 -1.72 13.95 -0.48
CA ILE A 75 -0.86 13.01 -1.18
C ILE A 75 0.24 13.74 -1.94
N ARG A 76 1.48 13.32 -1.75
CA ARG A 76 2.67 13.92 -2.36
C ARG A 76 3.54 12.85 -2.98
N ALA A 77 3.94 13.06 -4.23
CA ALA A 77 4.93 12.19 -4.88
C ALA A 77 6.27 12.27 -4.14
N LYS A 78 6.91 11.11 -3.98
CA LYS A 78 8.20 10.95 -3.30
C LYS A 78 9.12 10.07 -4.12
N ARG A 79 10.41 10.15 -3.79
CA ARG A 79 11.38 9.14 -4.16
C ARG A 79 11.63 8.22 -2.97
N SER A 80 11.82 6.95 -3.24
CA SER A 80 12.27 5.97 -2.24
C SER A 80 13.78 5.77 -2.33
N LEU A 81 14.37 5.41 -1.21
CA LEU A 81 15.79 5.07 -1.08
C LEU A 81 15.89 3.66 -0.52
N TYR A 82 16.29 2.71 -1.36
CA TYR A 82 16.57 1.34 -0.95
C TYR A 82 18.07 1.20 -0.66
N LEU A 83 18.42 1.17 0.63
CA LEU A 83 19.81 1.22 1.10
C LEU A 83 20.44 -0.17 1.12
N ALA A 84 21.73 -0.25 0.83
CA ALA A 84 22.49 -1.47 1.07
C ALA A 84 22.51 -1.82 2.56
N THR A 85 22.27 -3.08 2.88
CA THR A 85 22.43 -3.64 4.22
C THR A 85 23.88 -4.05 4.43
N GLY A 86 24.58 -3.41 5.37
CA GLY A 86 26.00 -3.65 5.64
C GLY A 86 26.95 -2.92 4.66
N SER A 87 28.16 -3.44 4.50
CA SER A 87 29.23 -2.85 3.68
C SER A 87 29.27 -3.38 2.23
N SER A 88 28.65 -4.53 1.96
CA SER A 88 28.61 -5.12 0.62
C SER A 88 27.56 -4.42 -0.26
N THR A 89 27.95 -4.09 -1.47
CA THR A 89 27.07 -3.50 -2.49
C THR A 89 26.68 -4.50 -3.58
N ALA A 90 27.18 -5.73 -3.53
CA ALA A 90 26.99 -6.72 -4.59
C ALA A 90 25.52 -7.10 -4.77
N GLU A 91 24.83 -7.45 -3.67
CA GLU A 91 23.41 -7.80 -3.68
C GLU A 91 22.55 -6.65 -4.21
N LEU A 92 22.86 -5.42 -3.79
CA LEU A 92 22.14 -4.24 -4.25
C LEU A 92 22.36 -3.96 -5.75
N ARG A 93 23.58 -4.25 -6.27
CA ARG A 93 23.87 -4.16 -7.70
C ARG A 93 23.09 -5.19 -8.51
N ASP A 94 22.95 -6.41 -7.97
CA ASP A 94 22.16 -7.47 -8.61
C ASP A 94 20.68 -7.10 -8.63
N GLU A 95 20.15 -6.58 -7.54
CA GLU A 95 18.78 -6.06 -7.45
C GLU A 95 18.58 -4.93 -8.47
N HIS A 96 19.47 -3.92 -8.51
CA HIS A 96 19.36 -2.83 -9.48
C HIS A 96 19.42 -3.34 -10.93
N ARG A 97 20.32 -4.27 -11.24
CA ARG A 97 20.44 -4.86 -12.58
C ARG A 97 19.14 -5.57 -12.98
N LEU A 98 18.54 -6.31 -12.04
CA LEU A 98 17.30 -7.04 -12.30
C LEU A 98 16.11 -6.09 -12.48
N ARG A 99 16.02 -5.03 -11.65
CA ARG A 99 15.01 -3.96 -11.80
C ARG A 99 15.15 -3.25 -13.15
N SER A 100 16.38 -2.91 -13.54
CA SER A 100 16.64 -2.26 -14.83
C SER A 100 16.24 -3.15 -16.01
N ARG A 101 16.57 -4.46 -15.96
CA ARG A 101 16.12 -5.44 -16.95
C ARG A 101 14.58 -5.54 -17.02
N ALA A 102 13.91 -5.37 -15.90
CA ALA A 102 12.45 -5.37 -15.81
C ALA A 102 11.81 -4.04 -16.27
N GLY A 103 12.60 -3.01 -16.61
CA GLY A 103 12.12 -1.67 -16.95
C GLY A 103 11.47 -0.94 -15.76
N LEU A 104 11.85 -1.30 -14.54
CA LEU A 104 11.40 -0.63 -13.32
C LEU A 104 12.27 0.61 -13.06
N PRO A 105 11.70 1.69 -12.49
CA PRO A 105 12.46 2.90 -12.19
C PRO A 105 13.49 2.65 -11.10
N GLY A 106 14.65 3.28 -11.20
CA GLY A 106 15.67 3.25 -10.17
C GLY A 106 17.07 3.53 -10.72
N ASP A 107 17.80 4.38 -10.00
CA ASP A 107 19.19 4.70 -10.26
C ASP A 107 20.05 4.16 -9.12
N PHE A 108 21.17 3.53 -9.45
CA PHE A 108 22.14 3.08 -8.45
C PHE A 108 23.02 4.25 -8.04
N LEU A 109 23.10 4.51 -6.74
CA LEU A 109 24.00 5.50 -6.16
C LEU A 109 25.09 4.79 -5.35
N ASP A 110 26.32 5.12 -5.62
CA ASP A 110 27.46 4.71 -4.80
C ASP A 110 27.60 5.57 -3.53
N HIS A 111 28.58 5.25 -2.69
CA HIS A 111 28.85 5.97 -1.45
C HIS A 111 29.03 7.48 -1.66
N GLY A 112 29.83 7.86 -2.66
CA GLY A 112 30.14 9.26 -2.94
C GLY A 112 28.92 10.05 -3.36
N GLN A 113 28.15 9.52 -4.31
CA GLN A 113 26.90 10.10 -4.79
C GLN A 113 25.85 10.19 -3.69
N LEU A 114 25.74 9.16 -2.84
CA LEU A 114 24.78 9.14 -1.75
C LEU A 114 25.12 10.18 -0.67
N LEU A 115 26.40 10.35 -0.37
CA LEU A 115 26.89 11.37 0.55
C LEU A 115 26.65 12.78 -0.01
N GLU A 116 26.95 13.01 -1.29
CA GLU A 116 26.77 14.30 -1.96
C GLU A 116 25.29 14.70 -2.05
N ILE A 117 24.42 13.80 -2.55
CA ILE A 117 23.03 14.12 -2.85
C ILE A 117 22.17 14.15 -1.58
N PHE A 118 22.37 13.19 -0.68
CA PHE A 118 21.51 12.99 0.49
C PHE A 118 22.20 13.26 1.83
N GLY A 119 23.54 13.42 1.84
CA GLY A 119 24.32 13.59 3.05
C GLY A 119 24.37 12.31 3.91
N MET A 120 24.16 11.15 3.31
CA MET A 120 24.08 9.86 4.00
C MET A 120 25.37 9.05 3.76
N ALA A 121 26.07 8.74 4.84
CA ALA A 121 27.26 7.87 4.79
C ALA A 121 26.83 6.40 4.81
N ARG A 122 26.40 5.87 3.68
CA ARG A 122 26.04 4.45 3.46
C ARG A 122 26.81 3.91 2.25
N ALA A 123 26.92 2.59 2.14
CA ALA A 123 27.72 1.96 1.09
C ALA A 123 27.15 2.22 -0.32
N ALA A 124 25.84 2.09 -0.48
CA ALA A 124 25.14 2.38 -1.74
C ALA A 124 23.62 2.46 -1.48
N ALA A 125 22.89 2.93 -2.49
CA ALA A 125 21.43 2.92 -2.54
C ALA A 125 20.91 2.71 -3.97
N ILE A 126 19.67 2.26 -4.09
CA ILE A 126 18.86 2.46 -5.29
C ILE A 126 17.86 3.58 -4.95
N VAL A 127 17.85 4.65 -5.73
CA VAL A 127 16.86 5.72 -5.64
C VAL A 127 15.82 5.52 -6.71
N SER A 128 14.55 5.43 -6.32
CA SER A 128 13.46 5.15 -7.25
C SER A 128 12.40 6.26 -7.19
N SER A 129 11.81 6.56 -8.33
CA SER A 129 10.60 7.38 -8.44
C SER A 129 9.35 6.51 -8.36
N GLY A 130 8.17 7.14 -8.26
CA GLY A 130 6.88 6.44 -8.28
C GLY A 130 6.31 6.11 -6.91
N ALA A 131 7.01 6.47 -5.83
CA ALA A 131 6.49 6.43 -4.46
C ALA A 131 5.70 7.70 -4.11
N ALA A 132 4.96 7.65 -3.01
CA ALA A 132 4.25 8.81 -2.45
C ALA A 132 4.13 8.70 -0.92
N ASP A 133 3.78 9.79 -0.28
CA ASP A 133 3.24 9.82 1.08
C ASP A 133 1.83 10.46 1.08
N ALA A 134 1.05 10.19 2.10
CA ALA A 134 -0.28 10.76 2.27
C ALA A 134 -0.63 10.85 3.76
N ASP A 135 -1.67 11.63 4.10
CA ASP A 135 -2.39 11.43 5.35
C ASP A 135 -3.36 10.25 5.17
N PRO A 136 -3.13 9.10 5.83
CA PRO A 136 -3.91 7.89 5.58
C PRO A 136 -5.37 8.03 6.02
N LEU A 137 -5.62 8.72 7.12
CA LEU A 137 -6.96 8.92 7.65
C LEU A 137 -7.76 9.89 6.78
N GLN A 138 -7.15 10.99 6.39
CA GLN A 138 -7.77 11.97 5.49
C GLN A 138 -8.07 11.35 4.12
N LEU A 139 -7.15 10.54 3.57
CA LEU A 139 -7.35 9.82 2.32
C LEU A 139 -8.52 8.84 2.41
N ALA A 140 -8.55 8.00 3.45
CA ALA A 140 -9.62 7.02 3.67
C ALA A 140 -11.00 7.70 3.78
N HIS A 141 -11.11 8.71 4.64
CA HIS A 141 -12.37 9.45 4.83
C HIS A 141 -12.81 10.19 3.56
N SER A 142 -11.88 10.75 2.80
CA SER A 142 -12.22 11.46 1.56
C SER A 142 -12.71 10.51 0.48
N LEU A 143 -12.11 9.33 0.37
CA LEU A 143 -12.57 8.28 -0.56
C LEU A 143 -13.91 7.70 -0.13
N LEU A 144 -14.15 7.52 1.18
CA LEU A 144 -15.44 7.07 1.70
C LEU A 144 -16.54 8.08 1.40
N ARG A 145 -16.33 9.37 1.73
CA ARG A 145 -17.29 10.44 1.40
C ARG A 145 -17.61 10.48 -0.09
N LEU A 146 -16.59 10.33 -0.93
CA LEU A 146 -16.77 10.27 -2.38
C LEU A 146 -17.60 9.05 -2.81
N ALA A 147 -17.38 7.89 -2.20
CA ALA A 147 -18.15 6.68 -2.49
C ALA A 147 -19.63 6.87 -2.11
N VAL A 148 -19.88 7.43 -0.93
CA VAL A 148 -21.25 7.73 -0.45
C VAL A 148 -21.93 8.78 -1.35
N ALA A 149 -21.23 9.84 -1.72
CA ALA A 149 -21.76 10.84 -2.66
C ALA A 149 -22.09 10.26 -4.05
N ARG A 150 -21.53 9.10 -4.39
CA ARG A 150 -21.81 8.33 -5.61
C ARG A 150 -22.82 7.19 -5.40
N GLY A 151 -23.52 7.18 -4.28
CA GLY A 151 -24.59 6.24 -3.98
C GLY A 151 -24.17 4.99 -3.22
N ALA A 152 -22.91 4.89 -2.73
CA ALA A 152 -22.57 3.84 -1.78
C ALA A 152 -23.31 4.06 -0.45
N ARG A 153 -23.73 2.97 0.18
CA ARG A 153 -24.33 2.98 1.52
C ARG A 153 -23.27 2.50 2.52
N SER A 154 -23.17 3.17 3.66
CA SER A 154 -22.26 2.78 4.74
C SER A 154 -23.06 2.46 6.00
N PHE A 155 -22.70 1.37 6.68
CA PHE A 155 -23.35 0.91 7.89
C PHE A 155 -22.32 0.54 8.95
N ASP A 156 -22.65 0.85 10.20
CA ASP A 156 -21.89 0.43 11.38
C ASP A 156 -22.46 -0.92 11.85
N ALA A 157 -21.77 -2.01 11.57
CA ALA A 157 -22.15 -3.37 11.99
C ALA A 157 -20.94 -4.29 11.86
N GLU A 158 -20.92 -5.38 12.63
CA GLU A 158 -19.92 -6.44 12.49
C GLU A 158 -20.45 -7.57 11.60
N ALA A 159 -19.75 -7.88 10.52
CA ALA A 159 -20.06 -9.03 9.68
C ALA A 159 -19.54 -10.29 10.37
N ILE A 160 -20.46 -11.16 10.82
CA ILE A 160 -20.15 -12.35 11.61
C ILE A 160 -20.34 -13.67 10.85
N ALA A 161 -21.09 -13.66 9.76
CA ALA A 161 -21.36 -14.85 8.97
C ALA A 161 -21.29 -14.57 7.47
N PHE A 162 -20.81 -15.55 6.71
CA PHE A 162 -20.73 -15.48 5.25
C PHE A 162 -21.20 -16.81 4.68
N ASP A 163 -22.34 -16.81 4.00
CA ASP A 163 -22.90 -17.99 3.33
C ASP A 163 -22.86 -17.81 1.80
N PRO A 164 -21.91 -18.47 1.10
CA PRO A 164 -21.80 -18.42 -0.35
C PRO A 164 -22.80 -19.42 -0.99
N ALA A 165 -24.09 -19.14 -0.96
CA ALA A 165 -25.10 -19.98 -1.57
C ALA A 165 -25.45 -19.52 -2.99
N GLY A 166 -25.16 -20.37 -3.99
CA GLY A 166 -25.54 -20.13 -5.38
C GLY A 166 -24.81 -18.94 -6.03
N ALA A 167 -25.57 -18.00 -6.60
CA ALA A 167 -25.04 -16.84 -7.32
C ALA A 167 -24.80 -15.60 -6.43
N ALA A 168 -25.08 -15.70 -5.15
CA ALA A 168 -24.95 -14.62 -4.17
C ALA A 168 -24.25 -15.11 -2.91
N VAL A 169 -23.72 -14.17 -2.15
CA VAL A 169 -23.20 -14.38 -0.80
C VAL A 169 -24.12 -13.66 0.17
N THR A 170 -24.70 -14.39 1.13
CA THR A 170 -25.41 -13.78 2.24
C THR A 170 -24.43 -13.45 3.35
N VAL A 171 -24.43 -12.20 3.78
CA VAL A 171 -23.60 -11.69 4.88
C VAL A 171 -24.51 -11.40 6.05
N GLY A 172 -24.32 -12.11 7.16
CA GLY A 172 -25.03 -11.90 8.42
C GLY A 172 -24.24 -10.99 9.36
N PHE A 173 -24.95 -10.15 10.12
CA PHE A 173 -24.39 -9.18 11.03
C PHE A 173 -24.77 -9.45 12.49
N ASP A 174 -24.02 -8.86 13.41
CA ASP A 174 -24.21 -8.93 14.87
C ASP A 174 -25.56 -8.41 15.39
N ASN A 175 -26.32 -7.71 14.54
CA ASN A 175 -27.63 -7.14 14.84
C ASN A 175 -28.80 -7.92 14.20
N ASP A 176 -28.59 -9.20 13.90
CA ASP A 176 -29.57 -10.13 13.28
C ASP A 176 -30.06 -9.67 11.89
N ARG A 177 -29.35 -8.81 11.22
CA ARG A 177 -29.63 -8.38 9.84
C ARG A 177 -28.77 -9.14 8.86
N GLU A 178 -29.22 -9.20 7.61
CA GLU A 178 -28.53 -9.85 6.53
C GLU A 178 -28.52 -9.00 5.26
N ILE A 179 -27.50 -9.15 4.45
CA ILE A 179 -27.41 -8.58 3.10
C ILE A 179 -26.99 -9.67 2.13
N ALA A 180 -27.76 -9.83 1.04
CA ALA A 180 -27.34 -10.64 -0.10
C ALA A 180 -26.58 -9.80 -1.11
N ALA A 181 -25.38 -10.23 -1.48
CA ALA A 181 -24.51 -9.55 -2.44
C ALA A 181 -23.98 -10.52 -3.49
N ARG A 182 -23.81 -10.05 -4.72
CA ARG A 182 -23.17 -10.86 -5.79
C ARG A 182 -21.68 -11.11 -5.55
N ALA A 183 -21.03 -10.22 -4.82
CA ALA A 183 -19.62 -10.34 -4.46
C ALA A 183 -19.37 -9.61 -3.15
N VAL A 184 -18.48 -10.17 -2.34
CA VAL A 184 -18.00 -9.58 -1.09
C VAL A 184 -16.49 -9.35 -1.20
N VAL A 185 -16.04 -8.15 -0.83
CA VAL A 185 -14.63 -7.80 -0.73
C VAL A 185 -14.27 -7.68 0.74
N LEU A 186 -13.44 -8.59 1.22
CA LEU A 186 -12.92 -8.57 2.58
C LEU A 186 -11.75 -7.58 2.65
N ALA A 187 -12.01 -6.38 3.13
CA ALA A 187 -11.01 -5.32 3.34
C ALA A 187 -10.74 -5.12 4.85
N THR A 188 -10.66 -6.21 5.59
CA THR A 188 -10.70 -6.29 7.05
C THR A 188 -9.34 -6.02 7.72
N GLY A 189 -8.29 -5.76 6.93
CA GLY A 189 -6.94 -5.56 7.46
C GLY A 189 -6.43 -6.80 8.19
N TYR A 190 -6.11 -6.64 9.47
CA TYR A 190 -5.59 -7.74 10.31
C TYR A 190 -6.68 -8.65 10.91
N ALA A 191 -7.93 -8.20 10.92
CA ALA A 191 -9.08 -8.97 11.43
C ALA A 191 -9.67 -9.83 10.31
N MET A 192 -8.96 -10.91 9.93
CA MET A 192 -9.43 -11.80 8.88
C MET A 192 -10.53 -12.73 9.40
N PRO A 193 -11.69 -12.81 8.72
CA PRO A 193 -12.75 -13.74 9.09
C PRO A 193 -12.32 -15.21 8.98
N ASP A 194 -12.86 -16.07 9.84
CA ASP A 194 -12.51 -17.51 9.89
C ASP A 194 -12.76 -18.26 8.57
N ILE A 195 -13.64 -17.75 7.72
CA ILE A 195 -13.87 -18.28 6.38
C ILE A 195 -12.61 -18.26 5.49
N VAL A 196 -11.66 -17.39 5.82
CA VAL A 196 -10.40 -17.26 5.08
C VAL A 196 -9.32 -18.13 5.75
N HIS A 197 -9.25 -19.39 5.37
CA HIS A 197 -8.18 -20.28 5.83
C HIS A 197 -6.87 -19.98 5.09
N SER A 198 -5.99 -19.18 5.67
CA SER A 198 -4.68 -18.88 5.08
C SER A 198 -3.56 -19.40 5.98
N ARG A 199 -2.73 -20.31 5.44
CA ARG A 199 -1.48 -20.77 6.08
C ARG A 199 -0.28 -19.87 5.77
N VAL A 200 -0.46 -18.88 4.89
CA VAL A 200 0.62 -18.00 4.41
C VAL A 200 0.57 -16.61 5.04
N GLN A 201 -0.33 -16.40 6.00
CA GLN A 201 -0.48 -15.15 6.70
C GLN A 201 0.00 -15.28 8.14
N ALA A 202 0.88 -14.38 8.55
CA ALA A 202 1.25 -14.17 9.96
C ALA A 202 1.10 -12.71 10.31
N VAL A 203 0.51 -12.42 11.46
CA VAL A 203 0.40 -11.06 12.00
C VAL A 203 1.57 -10.81 12.93
N SER A 204 2.29 -9.72 12.70
CA SER A 204 3.37 -9.26 13.58
C SER A 204 3.19 -7.77 13.88
N SER A 205 3.67 -7.36 15.05
CA SER A 205 3.66 -5.94 15.42
C SER A 205 4.84 -5.22 14.77
N SER A 206 4.58 -4.02 14.24
CA SER A 206 5.61 -3.07 13.85
C SER A 206 5.51 -1.81 14.73
N TRP A 207 6.63 -1.14 14.91
CA TRP A 207 6.71 0.04 15.76
C TRP A 207 7.20 1.22 14.94
N ALA A 208 6.55 2.37 15.10
CA ALA A 208 6.97 3.62 14.49
C ALA A 208 7.29 4.65 15.57
N ILE A 209 8.35 5.41 15.36
CA ILE A 209 8.75 6.53 16.22
C ILE A 209 8.69 7.80 15.38
N ALA A 210 7.95 8.79 15.86
CA ALA A 210 7.91 10.12 15.25
C ALA A 210 8.64 11.11 16.17
N THR A 211 9.44 11.98 15.57
CA THR A 211 10.09 13.09 16.24
C THR A 211 9.57 14.43 15.72
N ALA A 212 9.75 15.49 16.49
CA ALA A 212 9.58 16.83 15.93
C ALA A 212 10.48 17.03 14.71
N PRO A 213 10.09 17.88 13.74
CA PRO A 213 10.90 18.14 12.55
C PRO A 213 12.32 18.57 12.91
N GLN A 214 13.32 17.85 12.40
CA GLN A 214 14.72 18.16 12.65
C GLN A 214 15.21 19.23 11.66
N PRO A 215 15.72 20.40 12.10
CA PRO A 215 16.09 21.50 11.21
C PRO A 215 17.16 21.10 10.17
N ARG A 216 18.09 20.20 10.53
CA ARG A 216 19.19 19.74 9.65
C ARG A 216 18.71 18.90 8.46
N PHE A 217 17.51 18.32 8.52
CA PHE A 217 16.99 17.45 7.45
C PHE A 217 16.00 18.17 6.52
N ARG A 218 15.51 19.37 6.86
CA ARG A 218 14.50 20.09 6.09
C ARG A 218 14.92 20.43 4.65
N ASN A 219 16.19 20.63 4.37
CA ASN A 219 16.66 21.12 3.07
C ASN A 219 17.27 20.07 2.14
N ARG A 220 17.60 18.88 2.62
CA ARG A 220 18.28 17.85 1.80
C ARG A 220 17.34 16.88 1.08
N TRP A 221 16.09 16.79 1.51
CA TRP A 221 15.09 15.85 0.96
C TRP A 221 14.08 16.50 0.01
N ARG A 222 14.25 17.78 -0.32
CA ARG A 222 13.31 18.55 -1.16
C ARG A 222 13.75 18.71 -2.61
N ARG A 223 14.87 18.12 -3.02
CA ARG A 223 15.35 18.21 -4.41
C ARG A 223 15.12 16.93 -5.18
#